data_3799860c8af19f6087879d3bac0f0946
#
_entry.id   3799860c8af19f6087879d3bac0f0946
#
_cell.length_a   1.000
_cell.length_b   1.000
_cell.length_c   1.000
_cell.angle_alpha   90.00
_cell.angle_beta   90.00
_cell.angle_gamma   90.00
#
_symmetry.space_group_name_H-M   'P 1'
#
loop_
_entity.id
_entity.type
_entity.pdbx_description
1 polymer ?
#
loop_
_entity_poly.entity_id
_entity_poly.type
_entity_poly.pdbx_seq_one_letter_code
_entity_poly.pdbx_strand_id
1 'polypeptide(L)'
;ARAAQTGARLLANEVSPHRADLVRSALRAIAPDVARVRCGDGRDLGRDEPGAYDRVLVDAPCTGLGSLRRRPEARWRRQPQDVTVLAELQRELLASALRAVRRGGVVTYVTCSPHALETTLVVRDVTRLLEREGLRTEPLHAGDVATRLAPHPPAGSDREALQLWPHLDGTDAM
;
A
#
# COMPACT_ATOMS: atom_id res chain seq x y z
N ALA A 1 6.74 1.15 17.06
CA ALA A 1 6.30 1.42 18.44
C ALA A 1 4.91 0.85 18.71
N ARG A 2 3.88 1.15 17.90
CA ARG A 2 2.50 0.68 18.17
C ARG A 2 2.34 -0.84 18.08
N ALA A 3 3.01 -1.53 17.15
CA ALA A 3 2.97 -2.99 17.04
C ALA A 3 3.46 -3.68 18.35
N ALA A 4 4.54 -3.16 18.95
CA ALA A 4 5.05 -3.68 20.22
C ALA A 4 4.06 -3.51 21.39
N GLN A 5 3.26 -2.43 21.37
CA GLN A 5 2.26 -2.16 22.42
C GLN A 5 1.00 -3.02 22.28
N THR A 6 0.68 -3.49 21.08
CA THR A 6 -0.54 -4.27 20.79
C THR A 6 -0.29 -5.77 20.67
N GLY A 7 0.95 -6.25 20.88
CA GLY A 7 1.33 -7.65 20.68
C GLY A 7 1.37 -8.09 19.22
N ALA A 8 1.26 -7.16 18.27
CA ALA A 8 1.33 -7.45 16.85
C ALA A 8 2.78 -7.74 16.42
N ARG A 9 2.94 -8.63 15.44
CA ARG A 9 4.21 -8.90 14.77
C ARG A 9 4.21 -8.19 13.41
N LEU A 10 5.34 -7.57 13.05
CA LEU A 10 5.53 -6.86 11.80
C LEU A 10 6.58 -7.58 10.94
N LEU A 11 6.25 -7.83 9.68
CA LEU A 11 7.21 -8.12 8.64
C LEU A 11 7.29 -6.91 7.71
N ALA A 12 8.45 -6.25 7.62
CA ALA A 12 8.73 -5.22 6.63
C ALA A 12 9.47 -5.85 5.45
N ASN A 13 8.83 -5.87 4.27
CA ASN A 13 9.44 -6.39 3.05
C ASN A 13 9.91 -5.25 2.15
N GLU A 14 11.15 -5.31 1.69
CA GLU A 14 11.76 -4.32 0.81
C GLU A 14 12.66 -5.04 -0.22
N VAL A 15 12.49 -4.73 -1.49
CA VAL A 15 13.23 -5.38 -2.57
C VAL A 15 14.68 -4.88 -2.68
N SER A 16 14.94 -3.62 -2.36
CA SER A 16 16.27 -3.03 -2.42
C SER A 16 17.07 -3.35 -1.15
N PRO A 17 18.24 -4.02 -1.25
CA PRO A 17 19.08 -4.31 -0.08
C PRO A 17 19.45 -3.05 0.71
N HIS A 18 19.84 -1.98 0.02
CA HIS A 18 20.19 -0.72 0.66
C HIS A 18 19.01 -0.13 1.46
N ARG A 19 17.79 -0.13 0.89
CA ARG A 19 16.62 0.37 1.61
C ARG A 19 16.19 -0.57 2.73
N ALA A 20 16.36 -1.88 2.57
CA ALA A 20 16.14 -2.84 3.64
C ALA A 20 17.06 -2.58 4.85
N ASP A 21 18.32 -2.18 4.61
CA ASP A 21 19.24 -1.79 5.68
C ASP A 21 18.80 -0.51 6.40
N LEU A 22 18.26 0.47 5.68
CA LEU A 22 17.67 1.66 6.29
C LEU A 22 16.46 1.30 7.17
N VAL A 23 15.60 0.38 6.71
CA VAL A 23 14.47 -0.11 7.51
C VAL A 23 14.95 -0.85 8.75
N ARG A 24 15.97 -1.73 8.64
CA ARG A 24 16.59 -2.40 9.79
C ARG A 24 17.13 -1.39 10.81
N SER A 25 17.80 -0.36 10.31
CA SER A 25 18.34 0.72 11.17
C SER A 25 17.23 1.48 11.90
N ALA A 26 16.11 1.75 11.23
CA ALA A 26 14.96 2.42 11.83
C ALA A 26 14.24 1.54 12.87
N LEU A 27 14.27 0.21 12.69
CA LEU A 27 13.61 -0.75 13.56
C LEU A 27 14.51 -1.30 14.68
N ARG A 28 15.79 -0.93 14.73
CA ARG A 28 16.78 -1.50 15.69
C ARG A 28 16.42 -1.37 17.17
N ALA A 29 15.56 -0.40 17.53
CA ALA A 29 15.05 -0.23 18.89
C ALA A 29 13.86 -1.14 19.22
N ILE A 30 13.38 -1.92 18.25
CA ILE A 30 12.24 -2.84 18.41
C ILE A 30 12.79 -4.26 18.44
N ALA A 31 12.29 -5.06 19.38
CA ALA A 31 12.72 -6.44 19.54
C ALA A 31 12.50 -7.26 18.24
N PRO A 32 13.47 -8.14 17.86
CA PRO A 32 13.41 -8.89 16.59
C PRO A 32 12.22 -9.85 16.46
N ASP A 33 11.63 -10.28 17.56
CA ASP A 33 10.40 -11.08 17.62
C ASP A 33 9.15 -10.26 17.30
N VAL A 34 9.21 -8.93 17.48
CA VAL A 34 8.13 -8.00 17.16
C VAL A 34 8.23 -7.48 15.74
N ALA A 35 9.43 -7.14 15.26
CA ALA A 35 9.61 -6.59 13.91
C ALA A 35 10.81 -7.23 13.21
N ARG A 36 10.57 -7.80 12.03
CA ARG A 36 11.59 -8.39 11.15
C ARG A 36 11.60 -7.68 9.80
N VAL A 37 12.78 -7.64 9.16
CA VAL A 37 12.95 -7.11 7.82
C VAL A 37 13.35 -8.23 6.87
N ARG A 38 12.56 -8.43 5.83
CA ARG A 38 12.87 -9.30 4.69
C ARG A 38 13.38 -8.42 3.54
N CYS A 39 14.48 -8.82 2.93
CA CYS A 39 14.90 -8.29 1.64
C CYS A 39 14.42 -9.27 0.56
N GLY A 40 13.40 -8.86 -0.22
CA GLY A 40 12.81 -9.74 -1.22
C GLY A 40 11.73 -9.04 -2.04
N ASP A 41 11.34 -9.67 -3.14
CA ASP A 41 10.27 -9.16 -3.99
C ASP A 41 8.91 -9.37 -3.32
N GLY A 42 8.13 -8.29 -3.21
CA GLY A 42 6.79 -8.34 -2.63
C GLY A 42 5.80 -9.17 -3.47
N ARG A 43 6.08 -9.37 -4.76
CA ARG A 43 5.28 -10.19 -5.66
C ARG A 43 5.29 -11.67 -5.30
N ASP A 44 6.31 -12.10 -4.58
CA ASP A 44 6.47 -13.49 -4.18
C ASP A 44 5.74 -13.83 -2.88
N LEU A 45 5.41 -12.84 -2.04
CA LEU A 45 4.84 -13.07 -0.71
C LEU A 45 3.56 -13.91 -0.72
N GLY A 46 2.66 -13.67 -1.67
CA GLY A 46 1.41 -14.42 -1.76
C GLY A 46 1.58 -15.88 -2.14
N ARG A 47 2.68 -16.23 -2.82
CA ARG A 47 3.08 -17.60 -3.13
C ARG A 47 3.81 -18.25 -1.96
N ASP A 48 4.75 -17.52 -1.36
CA ASP A 48 5.66 -18.05 -0.33
C ASP A 48 4.96 -18.20 1.03
N GLU A 49 4.05 -17.26 1.35
CA GLU A 49 3.39 -17.16 2.64
C GLU A 49 1.86 -16.92 2.47
N PRO A 50 1.13 -17.83 1.80
CA PRO A 50 -0.30 -17.66 1.54
C PRO A 50 -1.11 -17.66 2.85
N GLY A 51 -1.99 -16.66 3.00
CA GLY A 51 -2.88 -16.55 4.16
C GLY A 51 -2.17 -16.34 5.50
N ALA A 52 -0.91 -15.90 5.50
CA ALA A 52 -0.11 -15.80 6.72
C ALA A 52 -0.34 -14.52 7.53
N TYR A 53 -0.95 -13.51 6.94
CA TYR A 53 -1.04 -12.17 7.53
C TYR A 53 -2.47 -11.77 7.87
N ASP A 54 -2.66 -11.15 9.04
CA ASP A 54 -3.93 -10.53 9.41
C ASP A 54 -4.18 -9.24 8.63
N ARG A 55 -3.11 -8.49 8.38
CA ARG A 55 -3.13 -7.20 7.70
C ARG A 55 -1.90 -7.04 6.81
N VAL A 56 -2.12 -6.54 5.61
CA VAL A 56 -1.04 -6.22 4.67
C VAL A 56 -1.19 -4.77 4.23
N LEU A 57 -0.11 -4.00 4.31
CA LEU A 57 -0.01 -2.67 3.74
C LEU A 57 0.87 -2.73 2.49
N VAL A 58 0.33 -2.32 1.37
CA VAL A 58 1.05 -2.15 0.11
C VAL A 58 1.28 -0.66 -0.12
N ASP A 59 2.46 -0.15 0.22
CA ASP A 59 2.92 1.17 -0.20
C ASP A 59 3.52 1.02 -1.60
N ALA A 60 2.67 1.19 -2.61
CA ALA A 60 2.98 0.77 -3.97
C ALA A 60 3.94 1.75 -4.66
N PRO A 61 4.97 1.23 -5.37
CA PRO A 61 5.79 2.08 -6.23
C PRO A 61 4.90 2.71 -7.31
N CYS A 62 4.93 4.03 -7.42
CA CYS A 62 4.08 4.78 -8.34
C CYS A 62 4.84 5.92 -9.03
N THR A 63 4.20 6.62 -9.95
CA THR A 63 4.80 7.78 -10.62
C THR A 63 5.12 8.92 -9.66
N GLY A 64 4.43 8.99 -8.51
CA GLY A 64 4.63 10.05 -7.52
C GLY A 64 4.04 11.39 -7.93
N LEU A 65 3.10 11.41 -8.89
CA LEU A 65 2.47 12.65 -9.38
C LEU A 65 1.75 13.44 -8.28
N GLY A 66 1.31 12.76 -7.23
CA GLY A 66 0.68 13.41 -6.08
C GLY A 66 1.65 14.19 -5.20
N SER A 67 2.95 13.88 -5.26
CA SER A 67 3.99 14.50 -4.42
C SER A 67 4.77 15.63 -5.13
N LEU A 68 4.31 16.10 -6.28
CA LEU A 68 5.00 17.14 -7.07
C LEU A 68 5.23 18.45 -6.30
N ARG A 69 4.40 18.76 -5.32
CA ARG A 69 4.60 19.92 -4.44
C ARG A 69 5.91 19.84 -3.66
N ARG A 70 6.28 18.64 -3.19
CA ARG A 70 7.52 18.39 -2.43
C ARG A 70 8.67 17.92 -3.31
N ARG A 71 8.37 17.33 -4.46
CA ARG A 71 9.34 16.75 -5.40
C ARG A 71 9.08 17.24 -6.83
N PRO A 72 9.23 18.54 -7.10
CA PRO A 72 8.93 19.12 -8.41
C PRO A 72 9.78 18.53 -9.54
N GLU A 73 10.98 18.03 -9.21
CA GLU A 73 11.88 17.37 -10.16
C GLU A 73 11.30 16.08 -10.74
N ALA A 74 10.32 15.46 -10.11
CA ALA A 74 9.66 14.26 -10.63
C ALA A 74 8.97 14.54 -11.97
N ARG A 75 8.49 15.79 -12.21
CA ARG A 75 7.93 16.23 -13.50
C ARG A 75 8.87 15.98 -14.68
N TRP A 76 10.16 16.17 -14.48
CA TRP A 76 11.17 16.07 -15.55
C TRP A 76 11.74 14.66 -15.69
N ARG A 77 11.57 13.81 -14.69
CA ARG A 77 12.10 12.44 -14.68
C ARG A 77 11.10 11.39 -15.14
N ARG A 78 9.80 11.68 -15.05
CA ARG A 78 8.74 10.75 -15.42
C ARG A 78 8.34 10.91 -16.87
N GLN A 79 8.10 9.76 -17.51
CA GLN A 79 7.58 9.66 -18.86
C GLN A 79 6.15 9.08 -18.83
N PRO A 80 5.27 9.38 -19.81
CA PRO A 80 3.91 8.85 -19.84
C PRO A 80 3.84 7.32 -19.78
N GLN A 81 4.79 6.62 -20.38
CA GLN A 81 4.87 5.15 -20.34
C GLN A 81 5.17 4.58 -18.96
N ASP A 82 5.77 5.34 -18.04
CA ASP A 82 6.05 4.88 -16.67
C ASP A 82 4.77 4.53 -15.94
N VAL A 83 3.67 5.22 -16.22
CA VAL A 83 2.35 4.94 -15.63
C VAL A 83 1.92 3.50 -15.92
N THR A 84 2.05 3.05 -17.16
CA THR A 84 1.65 1.69 -17.55
C THR A 84 2.53 0.63 -16.91
N VAL A 85 3.85 0.84 -16.93
CA VAL A 85 4.82 -0.10 -16.34
C VAL A 85 4.61 -0.23 -14.82
N LEU A 86 4.42 0.90 -14.14
CA LEU A 86 4.19 0.90 -12.69
C LEU A 86 2.82 0.32 -12.34
N ALA A 87 1.78 0.61 -13.12
CA ALA A 87 0.46 0.02 -12.90
C ALA A 87 0.47 -1.52 -13.01
N GLU A 88 1.27 -2.09 -13.90
CA GLU A 88 1.43 -3.54 -13.98
C GLU A 88 2.10 -4.10 -12.72
N LEU A 89 3.22 -3.52 -12.30
CA LEU A 89 3.89 -3.90 -11.06
C LEU A 89 2.96 -3.76 -9.84
N GLN A 90 2.14 -2.72 -9.80
CA GLN A 90 1.16 -2.49 -8.75
C GLN A 90 0.09 -3.59 -8.71
N ARG A 91 -0.39 -4.06 -9.87
CA ARG A 91 -1.34 -5.18 -9.95
C ARG A 91 -0.73 -6.46 -9.39
N GLU A 92 0.51 -6.77 -9.76
CA GLU A 92 1.22 -7.94 -9.25
C GLU A 92 1.40 -7.89 -7.72
N LEU A 93 1.81 -6.74 -7.19
CA LEU A 93 1.99 -6.52 -5.75
C LEU A 93 0.68 -6.64 -4.98
N LEU A 94 -0.40 -6.02 -5.48
CA LEU A 94 -1.71 -6.10 -4.84
C LEU A 94 -2.28 -7.52 -4.88
N ALA A 95 -2.12 -8.23 -6.01
CA ALA A 95 -2.55 -9.63 -6.12
C ALA A 95 -1.79 -10.53 -5.14
N SER A 96 -0.48 -10.33 -5.01
CA SER A 96 0.35 -11.03 -4.02
C SER A 96 -0.12 -10.74 -2.59
N ALA A 97 -0.37 -9.49 -2.25
CA ALA A 97 -0.85 -9.08 -0.93
C ALA A 97 -2.21 -9.71 -0.57
N LEU A 98 -3.13 -9.77 -1.54
CA LEU A 98 -4.45 -10.38 -1.35
C LEU A 98 -4.38 -11.90 -1.20
N ARG A 99 -3.37 -12.56 -1.75
CA ARG A 99 -3.10 -13.99 -1.50
C ARG A 99 -2.37 -14.23 -0.18
N ALA A 100 -1.53 -13.29 0.26
CA ALA A 100 -0.78 -13.37 1.51
C ALA A 100 -1.65 -13.12 2.76
N VAL A 101 -2.71 -12.33 2.63
CA VAL A 101 -3.64 -12.07 3.73
C VAL A 101 -4.56 -13.26 3.98
N ARG A 102 -4.83 -13.58 5.26
CA ARG A 102 -5.78 -14.64 5.63
C ARG A 102 -7.22 -14.25 5.32
N ARG A 103 -8.12 -15.22 5.32
CA ARG A 103 -9.58 -14.96 5.27
C ARG A 103 -10.01 -14.05 6.42
N GLY A 104 -10.80 -13.02 6.10
CA GLY A 104 -11.21 -11.98 7.05
C GLY A 104 -10.11 -11.00 7.44
N GLY A 105 -8.92 -11.12 6.85
CA GLY A 105 -7.85 -10.13 6.98
C GLY A 105 -8.07 -8.92 6.08
N VAL A 106 -7.22 -7.91 6.20
CA VAL A 106 -7.37 -6.63 5.50
C VAL A 106 -6.11 -6.29 4.71
N VAL A 107 -6.28 -5.93 3.46
CA VAL A 107 -5.22 -5.34 2.63
C VAL A 107 -5.50 -3.85 2.47
N THR A 108 -4.50 -3.02 2.74
CA THR A 108 -4.53 -1.59 2.48
C THR A 108 -3.57 -1.28 1.33
N TYR A 109 -4.11 -0.74 0.25
CA TYR A 109 -3.33 -0.33 -0.92
C TYR A 109 -3.20 1.20 -0.92
N VAL A 110 -1.97 1.69 -1.02
CA VAL A 110 -1.64 3.12 -0.95
C VAL A 110 -0.72 3.52 -2.09
N THR A 111 -1.00 4.67 -2.69
CA THR A 111 -0.12 5.31 -3.68
C THR A 111 -0.05 6.82 -3.45
N CYS A 112 1.07 7.44 -3.79
CA CYS A 112 1.19 8.90 -3.88
C CYS A 112 0.98 9.39 -5.33
N SER A 113 -0.03 8.84 -6.00
CA SER A 113 -0.44 9.23 -7.36
C SER A 113 -1.96 9.35 -7.43
N PRO A 114 -2.51 10.44 -7.97
CA PRO A 114 -3.95 10.57 -8.22
C PRO A 114 -4.40 9.90 -9.53
N HIS A 115 -3.49 9.29 -10.28
CA HIS A 115 -3.78 8.74 -11.60
C HIS A 115 -4.63 7.47 -11.50
N ALA A 116 -5.76 7.41 -12.21
CA ALA A 116 -6.69 6.28 -12.14
C ALA A 116 -6.06 4.92 -12.48
N LEU A 117 -5.10 4.88 -13.42
CA LEU A 117 -4.35 3.66 -13.76
C LEU A 117 -3.48 3.14 -12.60
N GLU A 118 -3.11 3.99 -11.65
CA GLU A 118 -2.31 3.64 -10.49
C GLU A 118 -3.15 3.51 -9.20
N THR A 119 -4.45 3.73 -9.27
CA THR A 119 -5.37 3.73 -8.13
C THR A 119 -6.57 2.80 -8.37
N THR A 120 -7.71 3.36 -8.70
CA THR A 120 -9.00 2.64 -8.82
C THR A 120 -8.96 1.52 -9.85
N LEU A 121 -8.24 1.69 -10.96
CA LEU A 121 -8.17 0.67 -12.01
C LEU A 121 -7.29 -0.53 -11.59
N VAL A 122 -6.22 -0.30 -10.82
CA VAL A 122 -5.43 -1.40 -10.23
C VAL A 122 -6.31 -2.25 -9.31
N VAL A 123 -7.01 -1.63 -8.38
CA VAL A 123 -7.87 -2.33 -7.43
C VAL A 123 -8.96 -3.12 -8.17
N ARG A 124 -9.67 -2.47 -9.10
CA ARG A 124 -10.73 -3.10 -9.89
C ARG A 124 -10.24 -4.31 -10.69
N ASP A 125 -9.11 -4.17 -11.37
CA ASP A 125 -8.60 -5.21 -12.26
C ASP A 125 -8.11 -6.42 -11.45
N VAL A 126 -7.44 -6.19 -10.33
CA VAL A 126 -6.95 -7.26 -9.44
C VAL A 126 -8.11 -7.98 -8.72
N THR A 127 -9.08 -7.24 -8.19
CA THR A 127 -10.24 -7.87 -7.54
C THR A 127 -11.01 -8.76 -8.50
N ARG A 128 -11.26 -8.31 -9.73
CA ARG A 128 -11.90 -9.12 -10.78
C ARG A 128 -11.09 -10.35 -11.19
N LEU A 129 -9.77 -10.22 -11.25
CA LEU A 129 -8.89 -11.35 -11.55
C LEU A 129 -9.01 -12.42 -10.47
N LEU A 130 -8.89 -12.02 -9.20
CA LEU A 130 -8.90 -12.95 -8.06
C LEU A 130 -10.29 -13.56 -7.82
N GLU A 131 -11.36 -12.84 -8.10
CA GLU A 131 -12.73 -13.41 -8.08
C GLU A 131 -12.86 -14.61 -9.03
N ARG A 132 -12.28 -14.55 -10.22
CA ARG A 132 -12.27 -15.67 -11.17
C ARG A 132 -11.45 -16.87 -10.64
N GLU A 133 -10.48 -16.61 -9.77
CA GLU A 133 -9.70 -17.63 -9.05
C GLU A 133 -10.41 -18.12 -7.77
N GLY A 134 -11.62 -17.62 -7.47
CA GLY A 134 -12.41 -18.00 -6.29
C GLY A 134 -12.07 -17.24 -5.01
N LEU A 135 -11.20 -16.23 -5.08
CA LEU A 135 -10.89 -15.37 -3.94
C LEU A 135 -11.79 -14.13 -3.97
N ARG A 136 -12.73 -14.06 -3.02
CA ARG A 136 -13.64 -12.92 -2.91
C ARG A 136 -13.05 -11.85 -1.99
N THR A 137 -13.15 -10.60 -2.44
CA THR A 137 -12.77 -9.42 -1.68
C THR A 137 -13.98 -8.52 -1.50
N GLU A 138 -14.04 -7.85 -0.35
CA GLU A 138 -15.06 -6.85 -0.04
C GLU A 138 -14.36 -5.52 0.26
N PRO A 139 -14.70 -4.44 -0.45
CA PRO A 139 -14.13 -3.13 -0.17
C PRO A 139 -14.59 -2.65 1.21
N LEU A 140 -13.65 -2.18 2.03
CA LEU A 140 -13.94 -1.49 3.27
C LEU A 140 -14.14 0.00 2.96
N HIS A 141 -15.15 0.58 3.57
CA HIS A 141 -15.42 2.01 3.40
C HIS A 141 -14.32 2.83 4.07
N ALA A 142 -13.54 3.56 3.28
CA ALA A 142 -12.37 4.29 3.78
C ALA A 142 -12.76 5.40 4.76
N GLY A 143 -13.95 5.98 4.60
CA GLY A 143 -14.53 6.94 5.52
C GLY A 143 -14.70 6.42 6.94
N ASP A 144 -15.15 5.17 7.08
CA ASP A 144 -15.32 4.54 8.41
C ASP A 144 -13.97 4.36 9.09
N VAL A 145 -12.92 4.04 8.33
CA VAL A 145 -11.56 3.92 8.85
C VAL A 145 -11.01 5.30 9.23
N ALA A 146 -11.16 6.29 8.35
CA ALA A 146 -10.68 7.64 8.58
C ALA A 146 -11.33 8.29 9.81
N THR A 147 -12.63 8.14 9.97
CA THR A 147 -13.39 8.69 11.11
C THR A 147 -12.94 8.08 12.45
N ARG A 148 -12.51 6.81 12.46
CA ARG A 148 -11.97 6.17 13.68
C ARG A 148 -10.55 6.61 14.02
N LEU A 149 -9.80 7.10 13.04
CA LEU A 149 -8.37 7.43 13.20
C LEU A 149 -8.10 8.92 13.36
N ALA A 150 -8.99 9.76 12.88
CA ALA A 150 -8.81 11.21 12.88
C ALA A 150 -10.06 11.93 13.44
N PRO A 151 -9.89 12.91 14.34
CA PRO A 151 -11.02 13.72 14.86
C PRO A 151 -11.69 14.55 13.75
N HIS A 152 -10.96 14.85 12.68
CA HIS A 152 -11.47 15.51 11.48
C HIS A 152 -11.11 14.67 10.27
N PRO A 153 -12.03 13.85 9.73
CA PRO A 153 -11.76 13.04 8.54
C PRO A 153 -11.52 13.96 7.32
N PRO A 154 -10.64 13.55 6.41
CA PRO A 154 -10.37 14.30 5.18
C PRO A 154 -11.62 14.49 4.31
N ALA A 155 -11.60 15.51 3.46
CA ALA A 155 -12.64 15.73 2.47
C ALA A 155 -12.75 14.50 1.55
N GLY A 156 -13.98 14.05 1.26
CA GLY A 156 -14.20 12.85 0.44
C GLY A 156 -14.08 11.52 1.18
N SER A 157 -14.09 11.53 2.51
CA SER A 157 -14.14 10.32 3.35
C SER A 157 -15.45 9.52 3.22
N ASP A 158 -16.42 10.01 2.49
CA ASP A 158 -17.69 9.36 2.15
C ASP A 158 -17.56 8.33 1.01
N ARG A 159 -16.36 8.16 0.44
CA ARG A 159 -16.08 7.27 -0.68
C ARG A 159 -15.52 5.93 -0.22
N GLU A 160 -15.63 4.92 -1.07
CA GLU A 160 -14.97 3.60 -0.86
C GLU A 160 -13.46 3.73 -0.72
N ALA A 161 -12.85 4.66 -1.47
CA ALA A 161 -11.43 4.97 -1.40
C ALA A 161 -11.20 6.37 -0.83
N LEU A 162 -10.27 6.48 0.13
CA LEU A 162 -9.80 7.77 0.60
C LEU A 162 -8.87 8.38 -0.44
N GLN A 163 -9.19 9.59 -0.88
CA GLN A 163 -8.35 10.35 -1.79
C GLN A 163 -8.07 11.73 -1.19
N LEU A 164 -6.80 12.02 -0.97
CA LEU A 164 -6.33 13.30 -0.44
C LEU A 164 -5.96 14.23 -1.59
N TRP A 165 -6.30 15.51 -1.45
CA TRP A 165 -6.01 16.52 -2.46
C TRP A 165 -5.33 17.74 -1.85
N PRO A 166 -4.28 18.32 -2.48
CA PRO A 166 -3.57 19.47 -1.95
C PRO A 166 -4.45 20.70 -1.67
N HIS A 167 -5.43 20.93 -2.52
CA HIS A 167 -6.32 22.08 -2.44
C HIS A 167 -7.49 21.89 -1.45
N LEU A 168 -7.78 20.65 -1.04
CA LEU A 168 -8.83 20.34 -0.07
C LEU A 168 -8.27 20.03 1.32
N ASP A 169 -7.19 19.25 1.35
CA ASP A 169 -6.67 18.64 2.58
C ASP A 169 -5.33 19.24 3.01
N GLY A 170 -4.73 20.13 2.20
CA GLY A 170 -3.44 20.75 2.50
C GLY A 170 -2.24 19.81 2.49
N THR A 171 -2.43 18.58 1.97
CA THR A 171 -1.40 17.53 1.91
C THR A 171 -0.94 17.26 0.46
N ASP A 172 -0.12 16.24 0.27
CA ASP A 172 0.12 15.70 -1.06
C ASP A 172 -1.12 14.92 -1.55
N ALA A 173 -1.28 14.77 -2.86
CA ALA A 173 -2.33 13.90 -3.41
C ALA A 173 -1.97 12.42 -3.21
N MET A 174 -2.90 11.67 -2.66
CA MET A 174 -2.77 10.24 -2.39
C MET A 174 -4.08 9.54 -2.73
#